data_dd32da0cf6c32838166d99a0489944df
#
_entry.id   dd32da0cf6c32838166d99a0489944df
#
_cell.length_a   1.000
_cell.length_b   1.000
_cell.length_c   1.000
_cell.angle_alpha   90.00
_cell.angle_beta   90.00
_cell.angle_gamma   90.00
#
_symmetry.space_group_name_H-M   'P 1'
#
loop_
_entity.id
_entity.type
_entity.pdbx_description
1 polymer ?
#
loop_
_entity_poly.entity_id
_entity_poly.type
_entity_poly.pdbx_seq_one_letter_code
_entity_poly.pdbx_strand_id
1 'polypeptide(L)' 'RIEFEAELIGKLIETREEKGLSQRGLAELSGIKQPQIARLERMKGSPQLDTLFKVLTPLGYTLSITPMKPEPNLS' A
#
# COMPACT_ATOMS: atom_id res chain seq x y z
N ARG A 1 11.57 9.36 2.86
CA ARG A 1 10.29 9.01 3.48
C ARG A 1 9.12 9.20 2.56
N ILE A 2 9.01 10.40 2.00
CA ILE A 2 7.96 10.66 1.03
C ILE A 2 8.14 9.76 -0.18
N GLU A 3 9.38 9.55 -0.58
CA GLU A 3 9.67 8.65 -1.70
C GLU A 3 9.22 7.23 -1.40
N PHE A 4 9.46 6.77 -0.16
CA PHE A 4 9.03 5.42 0.21
C PHE A 4 7.52 5.30 0.16
N GLU A 5 6.82 6.28 0.70
CA GLU A 5 5.36 6.27 0.69
C GLU A 5 4.82 6.31 -0.72
N ALA A 6 5.42 7.14 -1.57
CA ALA A 6 4.99 7.24 -2.95
C ALA A 6 5.21 5.92 -3.69
N GLU A 7 6.33 5.26 -3.43
CA GLU A 7 6.59 3.97 -4.07
C GLU A 7 5.58 2.92 -3.61
N LEU A 8 5.28 2.90 -2.33
CA LEU A 8 4.33 1.94 -1.79
C LEU A 8 2.95 2.15 -2.41
N ILE A 9 2.48 3.39 -2.40
CA ILE A 9 1.15 3.68 -2.92
C ILE A 9 1.11 3.51 -4.43
N GLY A 10 2.17 3.90 -5.13
CA GLY A 10 2.25 3.69 -6.56
C GLY A 10 2.16 2.21 -6.92
N LYS A 11 2.85 1.36 -6.16
CA LYS A 11 2.80 -0.08 -6.40
C LYS A 11 1.41 -0.63 -6.12
N LEU A 12 0.76 -0.12 -5.08
CA LEU A 12 -0.58 -0.53 -4.75
C LEU A 12 -1.55 -0.21 -5.90
N ILE A 13 -1.47 1.01 -6.41
CA ILE A 13 -2.35 1.44 -7.51
C ILE A 13 -2.06 0.61 -8.75
N GLU A 14 -0.79 0.45 -9.10
CA GLU A 14 -0.40 -0.31 -10.27
C GLU A 14 -0.92 -1.74 -10.20
N THR A 15 -0.72 -2.38 -9.05
CA THR A 15 -1.14 -3.76 -8.88
C THR A 15 -2.66 -3.89 -8.92
N ARG A 16 -3.36 -2.93 -8.31
CA ARG A 16 -4.83 -2.94 -8.35
C ARG A 16 -5.31 -2.87 -9.80
N GLU A 17 -4.72 -1.97 -10.57
CA GLU A 17 -5.12 -1.79 -11.97
C GLU A 17 -4.75 -3.00 -12.82
N GLU A 18 -3.60 -3.58 -12.57
CA GLU A 18 -3.21 -4.80 -13.28
C GLU A 18 -4.17 -5.94 -13.07
N LYS A 19 -4.76 -5.99 -11.90
CA LYS A 19 -5.75 -7.02 -11.58
C LYS A 19 -7.16 -6.67 -12.06
N GLY A 20 -7.31 -5.54 -12.72
CA GLY A 20 -8.60 -5.11 -13.22
C GLY A 20 -9.57 -4.67 -12.14
N LEU A 21 -9.06 -4.29 -10.98
CA LEU A 21 -9.91 -3.90 -9.87
C LEU A 21 -10.07 -2.39 -9.81
N SER A 22 -11.31 -1.93 -9.71
CA SER A 22 -11.58 -0.54 -9.37
C SER A 22 -11.33 -0.34 -7.88
N GLN A 23 -11.33 0.93 -7.46
CA GLN A 23 -11.26 1.20 -6.02
C GLN A 23 -12.42 0.54 -5.29
N ARG A 24 -13.61 0.55 -5.88
CA ARG A 24 -14.76 -0.11 -5.29
C ARG A 24 -14.57 -1.62 -5.22
N GLY A 25 -14.00 -2.21 -6.25
CA GLY A 25 -13.70 -3.64 -6.25
C GLY A 25 -12.74 -4.01 -5.14
N LEU A 26 -11.70 -3.21 -4.97
CA LEU A 26 -10.75 -3.44 -3.89
C LEU A 26 -11.41 -3.24 -2.53
N ALA A 27 -12.32 -2.27 -2.44
CA ALA A 27 -13.06 -2.06 -1.20
C ALA A 27 -13.86 -3.30 -0.81
N GLU A 28 -14.51 -3.92 -1.78
CA GLU A 28 -15.29 -5.12 -1.50
C GLU A 28 -14.41 -6.28 -1.04
N LEU A 29 -13.26 -6.44 -1.68
CA LEU A 29 -12.36 -7.54 -1.32
C LEU A 29 -11.68 -7.32 0.02
N SER A 30 -11.33 -6.07 0.33
CA SER A 30 -10.54 -5.77 1.51
C SER A 30 -11.37 -5.50 2.75
N GLY A 31 -12.64 -5.18 2.58
CA GLY A 31 -13.47 -4.74 3.69
C GLY A 31 -13.22 -3.30 4.09
N ILE A 32 -12.40 -2.59 3.32
CA ILE A 32 -12.12 -1.17 3.56
C ILE A 32 -13.06 -0.35 2.68
N LYS A 33 -13.63 0.70 3.22
CA LYS A 33 -14.58 1.52 2.48
C LYS A 33 -13.89 2.25 1.34
N GLN A 34 -14.59 2.38 0.23
CA GLN A 34 -14.02 2.98 -0.97
C GLN A 34 -13.46 4.39 -0.72
N PRO A 35 -14.14 5.28 0.05
CA PRO A 35 -13.53 6.58 0.31
C PRO A 35 -12.20 6.50 1.05
N GLN A 36 -12.02 5.50 1.90
CA GLN A 36 -10.74 5.31 2.58
C GLN A 36 -9.67 4.86 1.60
N ILE A 37 -10.02 4.00 0.65
CA ILE A 37 -9.07 3.60 -0.38
C ILE A 37 -8.70 4.80 -1.25
N ALA A 38 -9.67 5.63 -1.60
CA ALA A 38 -9.39 6.83 -2.38
C ALA A 38 -8.44 7.77 -1.64
N ARG A 39 -8.65 7.94 -0.33
CA ARG A 39 -7.75 8.77 0.47
C ARG A 39 -6.36 8.17 0.54
N LEU A 40 -6.28 6.86 0.69
CA LEU A 40 -5.01 6.16 0.72
C LEU A 40 -4.23 6.37 -0.58
N GLU A 41 -4.90 6.23 -1.70
CA GLU A 41 -4.25 6.36 -2.99
C GLU A 41 -3.84 7.79 -3.29
N ARG A 42 -4.50 8.77 -2.68
CA ARG A 42 -4.09 10.16 -2.81
C ARG A 42 -3.07 10.56 -1.77
N MET A 43 -2.64 9.63 -0.93
CA MET A 43 -1.64 9.88 0.10
C MET A 43 -2.07 10.96 1.07
N LYS A 44 -3.35 10.96 1.44
CA LYS A 44 -3.89 11.90 2.40
C LYS A 44 -3.77 11.31 3.79
N GLY A 45 -2.92 11.93 4.61
CA GLY A 45 -2.68 11.45 5.95
C GLY A 45 -1.84 10.18 5.98
N SER A 46 -1.65 9.65 7.16
CA SER A 46 -0.91 8.42 7.36
C SER A 46 -1.88 7.27 7.54
N PRO A 47 -1.83 6.25 6.68
CA PRO A 47 -2.73 5.13 6.83
C PRO A 47 -2.36 4.30 8.05
N GLN A 48 -3.37 3.69 8.63
CA GLN A 48 -3.12 2.76 9.71
C GLN A 48 -2.57 1.47 9.16
N LEU A 49 -1.77 0.80 9.98
CA LEU A 49 -1.10 -0.41 9.55
C LEU A 49 -2.09 -1.51 9.17
N ASP A 50 -3.15 -1.66 9.95
CA ASP A 50 -4.13 -2.69 9.65
C ASP A 50 -4.86 -2.40 8.34
N THR A 51 -5.08 -1.13 8.02
CA THR A 51 -5.67 -0.76 6.74
C THR A 51 -4.76 -1.19 5.59
N LEU A 52 -3.46 -0.94 5.73
CA LEU A 52 -2.52 -1.35 4.69
C LEU A 52 -2.54 -2.86 4.49
N PHE A 53 -2.51 -3.63 5.57
CA PHE A 53 -2.58 -5.08 5.44
C PHE A 53 -3.86 -5.53 4.74
N LYS A 54 -4.98 -4.91 5.09
CA LYS A 54 -6.25 -5.32 4.53
C LYS A 54 -6.35 -5.04 3.04
N VAL A 55 -5.76 -3.94 2.56
CA VAL A 55 -5.81 -3.65 1.13
C VAL A 55 -4.73 -4.41 0.36
N LEU A 56 -3.60 -4.71 0.98
CA LEU A 56 -2.53 -5.40 0.27
C LEU A 56 -2.80 -6.90 0.11
N THR A 57 -3.47 -7.50 1.09
CA THR A 57 -3.71 -8.94 1.07
C THR A 57 -4.45 -9.40 -0.19
N PRO A 58 -5.57 -8.78 -0.58
CA PRO A 58 -6.23 -9.20 -1.82
C PRO A 58 -5.40 -8.99 -3.06
N LEU A 59 -4.41 -8.12 -2.99
CA LEU A 59 -3.51 -7.87 -4.12
C LEU A 59 -2.33 -8.82 -4.15
N GLY A 60 -2.21 -9.69 -3.13
CA GLY A 60 -1.13 -10.67 -3.08
C GLY A 60 0.14 -10.15 -2.44
N TYR A 61 0.06 -9.06 -1.70
CA TYR A 61 1.23 -8.47 -1.05
C TYR A 61 1.04 -8.44 0.45
N THR A 62 2.15 -8.30 1.14
CA THR A 62 2.16 -8.09 2.57
C THR A 62 3.30 -7.14 2.89
N LEU A 63 3.30 -6.65 4.11
CA LEU A 63 4.42 -5.86 4.61
C LEU A 63 5.27 -6.76 5.49
N SER A 64 6.57 -6.55 5.41
CA SER A 64 7.49 -7.33 6.23
C SER A 64 8.60 -6.43 6.72
N ILE A 65 9.26 -6.88 7.77
CA ILE A 65 10.40 -6.18 8.33
C ILE A 65 11.64 -6.85 7.77
N THR A 66 12.48 -6.03 7.15
CA THR A 66 13.74 -6.53 6.62
C THR A 66 14.88 -5.73 7.19
N PRO A 67 16.02 -6.38 7.45
CA PRO A 67 17.19 -5.64 7.92
C PRO A 67 17.64 -4.64 6.88
N MET A 68 18.06 -3.48 7.34
CA MET A 68 18.66 -2.50 6.45
C MET A 68 20.03 -2.97 6.03
N LYS A 69 20.38 -2.74 4.77
CA LYS A 69 21.73 -3.01 4.32
C LYS A 69 22.67 -2.02 5.00
N PRO A 70 23.76 -2.50 5.61
CA PRO A 70 24.71 -1.55 6.18
C PRO A 70 25.36 -0.76 5.05
N GLU A 71 25.54 0.51 5.29
CA GLU A 71 26.26 1.35 4.33
C GLU A 71 27.73 1.14 4.52
N PRO A 72 28.51 1.11 3.42
CA PRO A 72 29.94 0.83 3.56
C PRO A 72 30.67 1.80 4.46
N ASN A 73 30.24 3.05 4.49
CA ASN A 73 30.93 4.06 5.28
C ASN A 73 30.42 4.19 6.69
N LEU A 74 29.52 3.32 7.09
CA LEU A 74 29.01 3.32 8.45
C LEU A 74 29.66 2.28 9.33
N SER A 75 30.46 1.45 8.76
CA SER A 75 31.11 0.39 9.50
C SER A 75 32.25 0.87 10.38
#